data_854f258c0ebc3e902bc1f40375dd4168
#
_entry.id   854f258c0ebc3e902bc1f40375dd4168
#
_cell.length_a   1.000
_cell.length_b   1.000
_cell.length_c   1.000
_cell.angle_alpha   90.00
_cell.angle_beta   90.00
_cell.angle_gamma   90.00
#
_symmetry.space_group_name_H-M   'P 1'
#
loop_
_entity.id
_entity.type
_entity.pdbx_description
1 polymer ?
#
loop_
_entity_poly.entity_id
_entity_poly.type
_entity_poly.pdbx_seq_one_letter_code
_entity_poly.pdbx_strand_id
1 'polypeptide(L)'
;MRKVVLFVLWTFSVLSLTAQTARENLKRDLFKAGSNYYAYPKPSTSLTPAPKGMAPFYISTYARHGSRYLIKEQEYNTPYNWLRKASESGKLTEMGEKVYEQVSVLRQEARNRWGELTPLGASQHRQIAQRMYNNFPEVFEGTSIIDARSTVVIRCIISMENALVQLTRNNPKLVIRSDANKAQRYLHGGSG
;
A
#
# COMPACT_ATOMS: atom_id res chain seq x y z
N MET A 1 30.26 -20.52 -33.22
CA MET A 1 29.09 -21.28 -32.80
C MET A 1 29.18 -21.76 -31.33
N ARG A 2 30.24 -22.46 -30.92
CA ARG A 2 30.39 -22.97 -29.53
C ARG A 2 30.28 -21.87 -28.44
N LYS A 3 30.87 -20.68 -28.63
CA LYS A 3 30.83 -19.56 -27.67
C LYS A 3 29.44 -18.95 -27.53
N VAL A 4 28.65 -18.90 -28.61
CA VAL A 4 27.26 -18.38 -28.59
C VAL A 4 26.33 -19.33 -27.86
N VAL A 5 26.48 -20.66 -28.08
CA VAL A 5 25.71 -21.69 -27.38
C VAL A 5 25.97 -21.66 -25.87
N LEU A 6 27.24 -21.50 -25.46
CA LEU A 6 27.61 -21.36 -24.04
C LEU A 6 27.02 -20.09 -23.39
N PHE A 7 26.99 -18.98 -24.11
CA PHE A 7 26.41 -17.73 -23.61
C PHE A 7 24.88 -17.84 -23.44
N VAL A 8 24.19 -18.45 -24.40
CA VAL A 8 22.74 -18.71 -24.35
C VAL A 8 22.39 -19.66 -23.18
N LEU A 9 23.17 -20.74 -22.99
CA LEU A 9 22.98 -21.66 -21.86
C LEU A 9 23.21 -20.95 -20.49
N TRP A 10 24.19 -20.05 -20.42
CA TRP A 10 24.46 -19.29 -19.18
C TRP A 10 23.37 -18.29 -18.84
N THR A 11 22.81 -17.58 -19.85
CA THR A 11 21.67 -16.66 -19.65
C THR A 11 20.40 -17.39 -19.22
N PHE A 12 20.13 -18.58 -19.75
CA PHE A 12 19.00 -19.42 -19.34
C PHE A 12 19.13 -19.91 -17.88
N SER A 13 20.35 -20.27 -17.44
CA SER A 13 20.60 -20.74 -16.09
C SER A 13 20.39 -19.59 -15.04
N VAL A 14 20.77 -18.36 -15.34
CA VAL A 14 20.59 -17.21 -14.45
C VAL A 14 19.10 -16.85 -14.31
N LEU A 15 18.32 -16.89 -15.40
CA LEU A 15 16.87 -16.65 -15.39
C LEU A 15 16.11 -17.70 -14.55
N SER A 16 16.56 -18.95 -14.57
CA SER A 16 15.94 -20.03 -13.78
C SER A 16 16.16 -19.86 -12.28
N LEU A 17 17.31 -19.33 -11.83
CA LEU A 17 17.62 -19.07 -10.43
C LEU A 17 16.72 -17.96 -9.83
N THR A 18 16.46 -16.90 -10.58
CA THR A 18 15.58 -15.80 -10.11
C THR A 18 14.13 -16.23 -9.95
N ALA A 19 13.63 -17.08 -10.85
CA ALA A 19 12.27 -17.61 -10.79
C ALA A 19 12.06 -18.57 -9.58
N GLN A 20 13.06 -19.40 -9.25
CA GLN A 20 13.03 -20.26 -8.07
C GLN A 20 12.98 -19.45 -6.77
N THR A 21 13.77 -18.38 -6.65
CA THR A 21 13.81 -17.51 -5.48
C THR A 21 12.45 -16.82 -5.24
N ALA A 22 11.80 -16.32 -6.28
CA ALA A 22 10.48 -15.69 -6.17
C ALA A 22 9.42 -16.70 -5.68
N ARG A 23 9.42 -17.92 -6.22
CA ARG A 23 8.49 -18.98 -5.80
C ARG A 23 8.70 -19.39 -4.34
N GLU A 24 9.92 -19.53 -3.90
CA GLU A 24 10.24 -19.85 -2.51
C GLU A 24 9.83 -18.72 -1.55
N ASN A 25 10.05 -17.46 -1.92
CA ASN A 25 9.61 -16.32 -1.15
C ASN A 25 8.08 -16.28 -0.99
N LEU A 26 7.33 -16.60 -2.04
CA LEU A 26 5.87 -16.69 -1.98
C LEU A 26 5.41 -17.86 -1.12
N LYS A 27 6.09 -19.01 -1.13
CA LYS A 27 5.78 -20.14 -0.26
C LYS A 27 6.01 -19.83 1.22
N ARG A 28 7.02 -19.01 1.55
CA ARG A 28 7.32 -18.61 2.93
C ARG A 28 6.35 -17.55 3.44
N ASP A 29 5.85 -16.71 2.56
CA ASP A 29 4.96 -15.58 2.91
C ASP A 29 3.92 -15.40 1.79
N LEU A 30 2.78 -16.06 1.93
CA LEU A 30 1.68 -16.00 0.98
C LEU A 30 1.09 -14.58 0.82
N PHE A 31 1.23 -13.71 1.82
CA PHE A 31 0.76 -12.33 1.72
C PHE A 31 1.48 -11.55 0.61
N LYS A 32 2.71 -11.93 0.26
CA LYS A 32 3.44 -11.34 -0.87
C LYS A 32 2.77 -11.59 -2.23
N ALA A 33 1.93 -12.61 -2.33
CA ALA A 33 1.11 -12.86 -3.52
C ALA A 33 -0.07 -11.90 -3.62
N GLY A 34 -0.40 -11.19 -2.55
CA GLY A 34 -1.54 -10.26 -2.48
C GLY A 34 -1.38 -9.01 -3.36
N SER A 35 -0.21 -8.82 -4.02
CA SER A 35 0.04 -7.65 -4.87
C SER A 35 -0.37 -6.34 -4.15
N ASN A 36 -1.29 -5.58 -4.73
CA ASN A 36 -1.77 -4.32 -4.17
C ASN A 36 -2.74 -4.45 -2.97
N TYR A 37 -3.09 -5.67 -2.58
CA TYR A 37 -3.80 -5.96 -1.32
C TYR A 37 -2.85 -6.23 -0.15
N TYR A 38 -1.55 -6.33 -0.42
CA TYR A 38 -0.54 -6.42 0.63
C TYR A 38 -0.42 -5.08 1.37
N ALA A 39 -0.62 -5.12 2.68
CA ALA A 39 -0.50 -3.92 3.50
C ALA A 39 0.94 -3.41 3.54
N TYR A 40 1.13 -2.08 3.57
CA TYR A 40 2.46 -1.48 3.68
C TYR A 40 3.16 -1.98 4.96
N PRO A 41 4.28 -2.72 4.85
CA PRO A 41 4.93 -3.31 5.99
C PRO A 41 5.65 -2.25 6.83
N LYS A 42 5.76 -2.49 8.14
CA LYS A 42 6.69 -1.72 8.97
C LYS A 42 8.11 -2.14 8.59
N PRO A 43 8.98 -1.22 8.16
CA PRO A 43 10.38 -1.55 7.89
C PRO A 43 11.04 -2.15 9.14
N SER A 44 11.74 -3.26 8.97
CA SER A 44 12.46 -3.98 10.05
C SER A 44 13.95 -3.64 10.10
N THR A 45 14.48 -3.01 9.05
CA THR A 45 15.89 -2.63 8.95
C THR A 45 16.10 -1.19 9.37
N SER A 46 17.20 -0.94 10.07
CA SER A 46 17.67 0.43 10.36
C SER A 46 18.07 1.15 9.08
N LEU A 47 17.86 2.45 9.04
CA LEU A 47 18.36 3.28 7.96
C LEU A 47 19.89 3.32 7.97
N THR A 48 20.47 3.40 6.77
CA THR A 48 21.91 3.68 6.64
C THR A 48 22.19 5.09 7.19
N PRO A 49 23.17 5.27 8.07
CA PRO A 49 23.55 6.59 8.56
C PRO A 49 23.94 7.53 7.43
N ALA A 50 23.66 8.82 7.60
CA ALA A 50 24.13 9.84 6.68
C ALA A 50 25.68 9.83 6.58
N PRO A 51 26.27 10.12 5.41
CA PRO A 51 27.72 10.28 5.30
C PRO A 51 28.25 11.36 6.25
N LYS A 52 29.50 11.21 6.69
CA LYS A 52 30.10 12.16 7.61
C LYS A 52 30.04 13.60 7.07
N GLY A 53 29.54 14.52 7.87
CA GLY A 53 29.39 15.93 7.51
C GLY A 53 28.18 16.26 6.62
N MET A 54 27.30 15.31 6.41
CA MET A 54 26.03 15.52 5.68
C MET A 54 24.83 15.37 6.60
N ALA A 55 23.80 16.17 6.37
CA ALA A 55 22.50 16.08 7.04
C ALA A 55 21.37 16.08 6.02
N PRO A 56 20.25 15.39 6.29
CA PRO A 56 19.07 15.47 5.47
C PRO A 56 18.53 16.91 5.43
N PHE A 57 18.23 17.43 4.25
CA PHE A 57 17.63 18.77 4.09
C PHE A 57 16.34 18.78 3.30
N TYR A 58 16.01 17.67 2.66
CA TYR A 58 14.81 17.54 1.81
C TYR A 58 14.32 16.09 1.77
N ILE A 59 13.00 15.92 1.79
CA ILE A 59 12.33 14.63 1.55
C ILE A 59 11.35 14.78 0.41
N SER A 60 11.49 13.92 -0.60
CA SER A 60 10.47 13.71 -1.62
C SER A 60 9.81 12.35 -1.40
N THR A 61 8.49 12.34 -1.32
CA THR A 61 7.72 11.12 -1.06
C THR A 61 6.64 10.96 -2.11
N TYR A 62 6.53 9.75 -2.66
CA TYR A 62 5.45 9.33 -3.52
C TYR A 62 4.73 8.15 -2.87
N ALA A 63 3.45 8.31 -2.61
CA ALA A 63 2.68 7.32 -1.88
C ALA A 63 1.40 6.94 -2.61
N ARG A 64 0.98 5.69 -2.49
CA ARG A 64 -0.35 5.23 -2.82
C ARG A 64 -1.29 5.52 -1.66
N HIS A 65 -2.60 5.64 -1.92
CA HIS A 65 -3.61 5.69 -0.84
C HIS A 65 -3.47 4.47 0.10
N GLY A 66 -3.87 4.62 1.35
CA GLY A 66 -3.91 3.56 2.34
C GLY A 66 -4.93 2.46 2.02
N SER A 67 -5.05 1.49 2.91
CA SER A 67 -6.04 0.41 2.79
C SER A 67 -7.44 0.98 2.60
N ARG A 68 -8.19 0.42 1.65
CA ARG A 68 -9.52 0.87 1.25
C ARG A 68 -10.48 -0.31 1.12
N TYR A 69 -11.76 -0.02 1.16
CA TYR A 69 -12.78 -0.97 0.72
C TYR A 69 -12.65 -1.27 -0.77
N LEU A 70 -13.11 -2.44 -1.21
CA LEU A 70 -13.18 -2.78 -2.63
C LEU A 70 -14.06 -1.75 -3.36
N ILE A 71 -13.77 -1.52 -4.64
CA ILE A 71 -14.35 -0.39 -5.38
C ILE A 71 -15.80 -0.64 -5.78
N LYS A 72 -16.15 -1.91 -6.04
CA LYS A 72 -17.45 -2.29 -6.54
C LYS A 72 -18.20 -3.18 -5.55
N GLU A 73 -19.47 -2.93 -5.35
CA GLU A 73 -20.36 -3.79 -4.56
C GLU A 73 -20.29 -5.25 -4.98
N GLN A 74 -20.20 -5.47 -6.29
CA GLN A 74 -20.15 -6.81 -6.88
C GLN A 74 -18.97 -7.64 -6.40
N GLU A 75 -17.84 -7.00 -6.05
CA GLU A 75 -16.65 -7.68 -5.53
C GLU A 75 -16.91 -8.33 -4.15
N TYR A 76 -17.88 -7.81 -3.39
CA TYR A 76 -18.38 -8.40 -2.14
C TYR A 76 -19.53 -9.35 -2.37
N ASN A 77 -20.48 -8.99 -3.23
CA ASN A 77 -21.71 -9.76 -3.42
C ASN A 77 -21.46 -11.11 -4.12
N THR A 78 -20.51 -11.17 -5.06
CA THR A 78 -20.25 -12.42 -5.81
C THR A 78 -19.77 -13.55 -4.90
N PRO A 79 -18.68 -13.43 -4.12
CA PRO A 79 -18.23 -14.48 -3.22
C PRO A 79 -19.27 -14.79 -2.13
N TYR A 80 -19.92 -13.76 -1.59
CA TYR A 80 -20.99 -13.95 -0.61
C TYR A 80 -22.12 -14.84 -1.14
N ASN A 81 -22.63 -14.54 -2.34
CA ASN A 81 -23.75 -15.28 -2.93
C ASN A 81 -23.39 -16.74 -3.23
N TRP A 82 -22.16 -17.01 -3.67
CA TRP A 82 -21.69 -18.39 -3.90
C TRP A 82 -21.57 -19.17 -2.60
N LEU A 83 -20.97 -18.58 -1.58
CA LEU A 83 -20.82 -19.22 -0.28
C LEU A 83 -22.18 -19.44 0.39
N ARG A 84 -23.09 -18.46 0.34
CA ARG A 84 -24.45 -18.58 0.84
C ARG A 84 -25.20 -19.76 0.20
N LYS A 85 -25.17 -19.85 -1.15
CA LYS A 85 -25.80 -20.96 -1.87
C LYS A 85 -25.22 -22.32 -1.50
N ALA A 86 -23.92 -22.40 -1.31
CA ALA A 86 -23.24 -23.62 -0.91
C ALA A 86 -23.59 -24.02 0.55
N SER A 87 -23.66 -23.04 1.47
CA SER A 87 -24.09 -23.25 2.86
C SER A 87 -25.55 -23.74 2.93
N GLU A 88 -26.47 -23.03 2.27
CA GLU A 88 -27.89 -23.43 2.19
C GLU A 88 -28.10 -24.85 1.62
N SER A 89 -27.15 -25.34 0.83
CA SER A 89 -27.17 -26.70 0.25
C SER A 89 -26.38 -27.72 1.07
N GLY A 90 -25.84 -27.34 2.24
CA GLY A 90 -25.02 -28.23 3.09
C GLY A 90 -23.72 -28.69 2.43
N LYS A 91 -23.16 -27.91 1.51
CA LYS A 91 -21.95 -28.26 0.72
C LYS A 91 -20.66 -27.60 1.21
N LEU A 92 -20.73 -26.77 2.23
CA LEU A 92 -19.53 -26.19 2.83
C LEU A 92 -18.89 -27.15 3.82
N THR A 93 -17.58 -27.12 3.89
CA THR A 93 -16.80 -27.70 4.99
C THR A 93 -16.89 -26.77 6.20
N GLU A 94 -16.46 -27.21 7.38
CA GLU A 94 -16.34 -26.34 8.57
C GLU A 94 -15.51 -25.08 8.28
N MET A 95 -14.42 -25.20 7.53
CA MET A 95 -13.62 -24.06 7.10
C MET A 95 -14.42 -23.16 6.14
N GLY A 96 -15.21 -23.75 5.24
CA GLY A 96 -16.07 -23.02 4.32
C GLY A 96 -17.11 -22.18 5.04
N GLU A 97 -17.74 -22.69 6.09
CA GLU A 97 -18.69 -21.93 6.92
C GLU A 97 -18.00 -20.75 7.62
N LYS A 98 -16.80 -20.94 8.18
CA LYS A 98 -16.01 -19.86 8.78
C LYS A 98 -15.68 -18.76 7.76
N VAL A 99 -15.31 -19.14 6.53
CA VAL A 99 -15.06 -18.18 5.44
C VAL A 99 -16.33 -17.44 5.04
N TYR A 100 -17.48 -18.15 4.97
CA TYR A 100 -18.77 -17.53 4.68
C TYR A 100 -19.16 -16.47 5.72
N GLU A 101 -18.98 -16.78 6.99
CA GLU A 101 -19.22 -15.85 8.10
C GLU A 101 -18.33 -14.58 7.96
N GLN A 102 -17.02 -14.77 7.75
CA GLN A 102 -16.08 -13.66 7.56
C GLN A 102 -16.43 -12.78 6.34
N VAL A 103 -16.79 -13.40 5.21
CA VAL A 103 -17.21 -12.67 4.00
C VAL A 103 -18.52 -11.91 4.25
N SER A 104 -19.43 -12.46 5.04
CA SER A 104 -20.69 -11.81 5.44
C SER A 104 -20.43 -10.55 6.26
N VAL A 105 -19.53 -10.63 7.24
CA VAL A 105 -19.12 -9.49 8.07
C VAL A 105 -18.47 -8.40 7.22
N LEU A 106 -17.50 -8.77 6.38
CA LEU A 106 -16.81 -7.82 5.49
C LEU A 106 -17.77 -7.13 4.53
N ARG A 107 -18.73 -7.87 3.96
CA ARG A 107 -19.76 -7.33 3.08
C ARG A 107 -20.65 -6.32 3.82
N GLN A 108 -21.03 -6.61 5.04
CA GLN A 108 -21.86 -5.71 5.86
C GLN A 108 -21.09 -4.44 6.23
N GLU A 109 -19.84 -4.57 6.67
CA GLU A 109 -18.97 -3.44 7.02
C GLU A 109 -18.72 -2.51 5.82
N ALA A 110 -18.53 -3.07 4.63
CA ALA A 110 -18.28 -2.32 3.42
C ALA A 110 -19.52 -1.69 2.77
N ARG A 111 -20.71 -1.97 3.29
CA ARG A 111 -21.97 -1.50 2.70
C ARG A 111 -22.02 0.03 2.58
N ASN A 112 -22.25 0.52 1.36
CA ASN A 112 -22.26 1.96 1.01
C ASN A 112 -20.92 2.69 1.21
N ARG A 113 -19.80 1.93 1.34
CA ARG A 113 -18.47 2.48 1.55
C ARG A 113 -17.47 2.06 0.49
N TRP A 114 -17.95 1.69 -0.68
CA TRP A 114 -17.11 1.16 -1.76
C TRP A 114 -16.07 2.17 -2.23
N GLY A 115 -14.82 1.74 -2.23
CA GLY A 115 -13.67 2.55 -2.61
C GLY A 115 -13.24 3.61 -1.60
N GLU A 116 -13.90 3.72 -0.45
CA GLU A 116 -13.49 4.62 0.64
C GLU A 116 -12.22 4.13 1.34
N LEU A 117 -11.48 5.06 1.89
CA LEU A 117 -10.35 4.76 2.76
C LEU A 117 -10.87 4.11 4.06
N THR A 118 -10.24 3.00 4.48
CA THR A 118 -10.56 2.39 5.77
C THR A 118 -9.88 3.13 6.93
N PRO A 119 -10.37 2.96 8.19
CA PRO A 119 -9.67 3.46 9.38
C PRO A 119 -8.21 2.97 9.45
N LEU A 120 -7.97 1.72 9.03
CA LEU A 120 -6.62 1.16 8.89
C LEU A 120 -5.79 1.97 7.88
N GLY A 121 -6.35 2.29 6.71
CA GLY A 121 -5.67 3.09 5.69
C GLY A 121 -5.26 4.47 6.18
N ALA A 122 -6.14 5.14 6.93
CA ALA A 122 -5.84 6.41 7.57
C ALA A 122 -4.70 6.26 8.60
N SER A 123 -4.75 5.22 9.43
CA SER A 123 -3.69 4.90 10.40
C SER A 123 -2.34 4.61 9.75
N GLN A 124 -2.32 3.89 8.60
CA GLN A 124 -1.10 3.62 7.85
C GLN A 124 -0.39 4.91 7.44
N HIS A 125 -1.11 5.90 6.92
CA HIS A 125 -0.53 7.18 6.53
C HIS A 125 -0.02 8.00 7.71
N ARG A 126 -0.73 8.00 8.83
CA ARG A 126 -0.21 8.62 10.07
C ARG A 126 1.07 7.96 10.55
N GLN A 127 1.15 6.64 10.52
CA GLN A 127 2.34 5.89 10.93
C GLN A 127 3.52 6.13 9.98
N ILE A 128 3.28 6.23 8.67
CA ILE A 128 4.33 6.56 7.69
C ILE A 128 4.87 7.96 7.99
N ALA A 129 3.99 8.95 8.17
CA ALA A 129 4.38 10.32 8.50
C ALA A 129 5.15 10.41 9.83
N GLN A 130 4.71 9.67 10.85
CA GLN A 130 5.41 9.60 12.12
C GLN A 130 6.83 9.03 11.98
N ARG A 131 6.99 7.97 11.15
CA ARG A 131 8.33 7.41 10.89
C ARG A 131 9.22 8.37 10.11
N MET A 132 8.68 9.10 9.13
CA MET A 132 9.45 10.13 8.40
C MET A 132 9.95 11.20 9.37
N TYR A 133 9.06 11.70 10.22
CA TYR A 133 9.41 12.71 11.23
C TYR A 133 10.51 12.21 12.20
N ASN A 134 10.36 10.99 12.69
CA ASN A 134 11.32 10.42 13.66
C ASN A 134 12.68 10.12 13.03
N ASN A 135 12.71 9.75 11.75
CA ASN A 135 13.95 9.38 11.06
C ASN A 135 14.70 10.58 10.48
N PHE A 136 14.01 11.68 10.23
CA PHE A 136 14.58 12.86 9.57
C PHE A 136 14.03 14.14 10.23
N PRO A 137 14.22 14.32 11.55
CA PRO A 137 13.66 15.46 12.28
C PRO A 137 14.15 16.79 11.74
N GLU A 138 15.39 16.85 11.23
CA GLU A 138 16.03 18.07 10.69
C GLU A 138 15.23 18.68 9.53
N VAL A 139 14.59 17.84 8.71
CA VAL A 139 13.79 18.29 7.57
C VAL A 139 12.47 18.96 8.00
N PHE A 140 11.99 18.66 9.20
CA PHE A 140 10.72 19.15 9.73
C PHE A 140 10.89 20.21 10.84
N GLU A 141 12.07 20.77 11.00
CA GLU A 141 12.33 21.79 12.03
C GLU A 141 11.72 23.15 11.69
N GLY A 142 11.39 23.90 12.73
CA GLY A 142 10.92 25.28 12.61
C GLY A 142 9.67 25.43 11.73
N THR A 143 9.72 26.33 10.75
CA THR A 143 8.64 26.67 9.82
C THR A 143 8.82 26.02 8.45
N SER A 144 9.36 24.82 8.41
CA SER A 144 9.56 24.09 7.15
C SER A 144 8.27 23.99 6.34
N ILE A 145 8.40 24.11 5.01
CA ILE A 145 7.26 24.10 4.08
C ILE A 145 7.05 22.66 3.59
N ILE A 146 5.81 22.18 3.69
CA ILE A 146 5.36 20.93 3.09
C ILE A 146 4.45 21.24 1.92
N ASP A 147 4.89 20.88 0.71
CA ASP A 147 4.09 20.99 -0.51
C ASP A 147 3.53 19.60 -0.86
N ALA A 148 2.23 19.41 -0.63
CA ALA A 148 1.54 18.14 -0.78
C ALA A 148 0.57 18.17 -1.95
N ARG A 149 0.59 17.14 -2.77
CA ARG A 149 -0.24 17.04 -3.97
C ARG A 149 -0.97 15.70 -4.00
N SER A 150 -2.23 15.71 -4.41
CA SER A 150 -3.05 14.51 -4.58
C SER A 150 -3.82 14.52 -5.89
N THR A 151 -4.24 13.35 -6.34
CA THR A 151 -5.32 13.24 -7.34
C THR A 151 -6.65 13.62 -6.71
N VAL A 152 -7.69 13.89 -7.54
CA VAL A 152 -9.05 14.21 -7.07
C VAL A 152 -9.81 13.02 -6.47
N VAL A 153 -9.19 11.87 -6.36
CA VAL A 153 -9.81 10.68 -5.76
C VAL A 153 -9.85 10.84 -4.24
N ILE A 154 -11.04 10.83 -3.65
CA ILE A 154 -11.28 11.12 -2.23
C ILE A 154 -10.34 10.34 -1.31
N ARG A 155 -10.18 9.02 -1.49
CA ARG A 155 -9.29 8.21 -0.66
C ARG A 155 -7.81 8.63 -0.74
N CYS A 156 -7.38 9.18 -1.89
CA CYS A 156 -6.02 9.71 -2.04
C CYS A 156 -5.86 11.01 -1.26
N ILE A 157 -6.84 11.92 -1.37
CA ILE A 157 -6.87 13.18 -0.61
C ILE A 157 -6.85 12.88 0.90
N ILE A 158 -7.75 12.02 1.37
CA ILE A 158 -7.83 11.67 2.80
C ILE A 158 -6.55 10.96 3.28
N SER A 159 -5.88 10.17 2.44
CA SER A 159 -4.57 9.59 2.77
C SER A 159 -3.50 10.65 2.96
N MET A 160 -3.42 11.61 2.04
CA MET A 160 -2.52 12.76 2.13
C MET A 160 -2.80 13.57 3.41
N GLU A 161 -4.06 13.93 3.66
CA GLU A 161 -4.45 14.72 4.84
C GLU A 161 -4.11 13.99 6.16
N ASN A 162 -4.28 12.66 6.25
CA ASN A 162 -3.87 11.92 7.44
C ASN A 162 -2.35 11.99 7.70
N ALA A 163 -1.53 12.00 6.65
CA ALA A 163 -0.10 12.21 6.80
C ALA A 163 0.21 13.64 7.28
N LEU A 164 -0.41 14.65 6.67
CA LEU A 164 -0.22 16.06 7.02
C LEU A 164 -0.67 16.36 8.46
N VAL A 165 -1.83 15.86 8.88
CA VAL A 165 -2.30 15.96 10.26
C VAL A 165 -1.30 15.38 11.25
N GLN A 166 -0.68 14.24 10.94
CA GLN A 166 0.34 13.66 11.81
C GLN A 166 1.60 14.53 11.88
N LEU A 167 2.08 15.05 10.75
CA LEU A 167 3.24 15.93 10.71
C LEU A 167 2.98 17.23 11.49
N THR A 168 1.80 17.83 11.31
CA THR A 168 1.39 19.04 12.05
C THR A 168 1.26 18.80 13.56
N ARG A 169 0.81 17.61 13.97
CA ARG A 169 0.80 17.22 15.40
C ARG A 169 2.20 17.17 15.99
N ASN A 170 3.18 16.69 15.20
CA ASN A 170 4.57 16.62 15.64
C ASN A 170 5.25 17.99 15.67
N ASN A 171 4.94 18.86 14.69
CA ASN A 171 5.42 20.24 14.65
C ASN A 171 4.31 21.19 14.14
N PRO A 172 3.61 21.91 15.04
CA PRO A 172 2.55 22.85 14.67
C PRO A 172 3.03 24.09 13.89
N LYS A 173 4.34 24.31 13.79
CA LYS A 173 4.92 25.46 13.06
C LYS A 173 5.10 25.18 11.57
N LEU A 174 4.87 23.93 11.11
CA LEU A 174 4.97 23.57 9.69
C LEU A 174 3.99 24.38 8.85
N VAL A 175 4.46 24.85 7.70
CA VAL A 175 3.63 25.55 6.72
C VAL A 175 3.15 24.52 5.69
N ILE A 176 1.86 24.21 5.73
CA ILE A 176 1.26 23.23 4.83
C ILE A 176 0.70 23.93 3.60
N ARG A 177 1.07 23.44 2.41
CA ARG A 177 0.49 23.79 1.12
C ARG A 177 -0.04 22.51 0.49
N SER A 178 -1.34 22.35 0.44
CA SER A 178 -1.96 21.15 -0.16
C SER A 178 -2.84 21.51 -1.35
N ASP A 179 -2.86 20.62 -2.33
CA ASP A 179 -3.70 20.75 -3.53
C ASP A 179 -4.10 19.36 -4.05
N ALA A 180 -5.27 19.28 -4.67
CA ALA A 180 -5.75 18.09 -5.33
C ALA A 180 -6.36 18.44 -6.69
N ASN A 181 -5.78 17.96 -7.77
CA ASN A 181 -6.26 18.25 -9.12
C ASN A 181 -6.11 17.06 -10.08
N LYS A 182 -6.75 17.16 -11.27
CA LYS A 182 -6.74 16.10 -12.28
C LYS A 182 -5.35 15.92 -12.93
N ALA A 183 -4.53 16.96 -13.01
CA ALA A 183 -3.21 16.91 -13.62
C ALA A 183 -2.26 15.96 -12.84
N GLN A 184 -2.43 15.82 -11.54
CA GLN A 184 -1.65 14.88 -10.73
C GLN A 184 -1.86 13.39 -11.12
N ARG A 185 -2.90 13.09 -11.92
CA ARG A 185 -3.14 11.74 -12.43
C ARG A 185 -2.03 11.25 -13.36
N TYR A 186 -1.36 12.14 -14.08
CA TYR A 186 -0.28 11.79 -15.01
C TYR A 186 0.99 11.29 -14.31
N LEU A 187 1.16 11.57 -13.02
CA LEU A 187 2.27 11.03 -12.24
C LEU A 187 2.12 9.53 -11.97
N HIS A 188 0.96 8.95 -12.26
CA HIS A 188 0.65 7.55 -11.96
C HIS A 188 0.86 6.58 -13.12
N GLY A 189 1.36 7.02 -14.28
CA GLY A 189 1.64 6.12 -15.42
C GLY A 189 0.46 5.24 -15.86
N GLY A 190 -0.77 5.62 -15.50
CA GLY A 190 -1.97 4.87 -15.81
C GLY A 190 -2.62 5.42 -17.07
N SER A 191 -2.48 4.71 -18.18
CA SER A 191 -3.45 4.75 -19.27
C SER A 191 -4.83 4.47 -18.69
N GLY A 192 -5.76 5.39 -18.93
CA GLY A 192 -7.18 5.26 -18.62
C GLY A 192 -7.84 4.09 -19.35
#